data_73b75e4bacebe4d6cc39ba5705edabb0
#
_entry.id   73b75e4bacebe4d6cc39ba5705edabb0
#
_cell.length_a   1.000
_cell.length_b   1.000
_cell.length_c   1.000
_cell.angle_alpha   90.00
_cell.angle_beta   90.00
_cell.angle_gamma   90.00
#
_symmetry.space_group_name_H-M   'P 1'
#
loop_
_entity.id
_entity.type
_entity.pdbx_description
1 polymer ?
#
loop_
_entity_poly.entity_id
_entity_poly.type
_entity_poly.pdbx_seq_one_letter_code
_entity_poly.pdbx_strand_id
1 'polypeptide(L)'
;MAIKAVLFDLDDTLLWDERSVKEAFQATCSEAAKHYDIDPAQLEDAVRREARALYESFETFPFTKKIGINPFEGLWARFVEGEQEEFRKLQSLAPSYQRDSWTRGLKALGIEDAELGLKLAEMFPAERRNRPIVYEETFEVLEQLKGKYKLLLLTNGSPDLQKEKLAGVPQLAPYFDHIIISGEFGEGKPAVSIFEHAMQLLGISAEEGVMIGDKLTTDILGSNSIGMRNMWINRHGLSLSDEITPAHEITSLRDIQKIIDSLEA
;
A
#
# COMPACT_ATOMS: atom_id res chain seq x y z
N MET A 1 -5.98 -22.06 -20.94
CA MET A 1 -5.49 -22.79 -19.75
C MET A 1 -6.32 -22.34 -18.55
N ALA A 2 -6.66 -23.28 -17.67
CA ALA A 2 -7.46 -22.97 -16.49
C ALA A 2 -6.65 -22.14 -15.47
N ILE A 3 -7.27 -21.17 -14.84
CA ILE A 3 -6.71 -20.38 -13.76
C ILE A 3 -6.62 -21.25 -12.51
N LYS A 4 -5.46 -21.29 -11.86
CA LYS A 4 -5.22 -22.08 -10.64
C LYS A 4 -4.99 -21.18 -9.42
N ALA A 5 -4.58 -19.93 -9.62
CA ALA A 5 -4.28 -19.02 -8.54
C ALA A 5 -4.72 -17.56 -8.84
N VAL A 6 -5.12 -16.88 -7.79
CA VAL A 6 -5.41 -15.45 -7.79
C VAL A 6 -4.46 -14.74 -6.84
N LEU A 7 -3.70 -13.80 -7.38
CA LEU A 7 -2.79 -12.95 -6.63
C LEU A 7 -3.45 -11.60 -6.39
N PHE A 8 -3.42 -11.12 -5.16
CA PHE A 8 -3.99 -9.83 -4.79
C PHE A 8 -2.92 -8.87 -4.30
N ASP A 9 -3.01 -7.62 -4.73
CA ASP A 9 -2.43 -6.52 -3.96
C ASP A 9 -3.26 -6.24 -2.71
N LEU A 10 -2.70 -5.50 -1.74
CA LEU A 10 -3.33 -5.19 -0.46
C LEU A 10 -3.97 -3.81 -0.46
N ASP A 11 -3.13 -2.77 -0.58
CA ASP A 11 -3.51 -1.37 -0.38
C ASP A 11 -4.31 -0.85 -1.58
N ASP A 12 -5.48 -0.27 -1.32
CA ASP A 12 -6.45 0.20 -2.31
C ASP A 12 -7.01 -0.88 -3.27
N THR A 13 -6.67 -2.14 -2.99
CA THR A 13 -7.27 -3.32 -3.63
C THR A 13 -8.21 -4.06 -2.67
N LEU A 14 -7.72 -4.53 -1.54
CA LEU A 14 -8.47 -5.20 -0.48
C LEU A 14 -8.73 -4.29 0.72
N LEU A 15 -7.73 -3.52 1.14
CA LEU A 15 -7.85 -2.45 2.13
C LEU A 15 -8.10 -1.13 1.42
N TRP A 16 -8.96 -0.30 1.98
CA TRP A 16 -9.15 1.08 1.50
C TRP A 16 -8.16 2.01 2.20
N ASP A 17 -6.88 1.87 1.83
CA ASP A 17 -5.77 2.58 2.48
C ASP A 17 -5.83 4.09 2.23
N GLU A 18 -6.17 4.54 1.02
CA GLU A 18 -6.35 5.95 0.69
C GLU A 18 -7.35 6.64 1.63
N ARG A 19 -8.49 6.00 1.89
CA ARG A 19 -9.49 6.54 2.82
C ARG A 19 -8.96 6.59 4.25
N SER A 20 -8.28 5.55 4.70
CA SER A 20 -7.65 5.49 6.02
C SER A 20 -6.62 6.60 6.20
N VAL A 21 -5.76 6.83 5.19
CA VAL A 21 -4.79 7.94 5.16
C VAL A 21 -5.50 9.29 5.23
N LYS A 22 -6.50 9.52 4.37
CA LYS A 22 -7.27 10.77 4.30
C LYS A 22 -7.94 11.10 5.63
N GLU A 23 -8.64 10.13 6.21
CA GLU A 23 -9.33 10.34 7.50
C GLU A 23 -8.34 10.58 8.66
N ALA A 24 -7.18 9.92 8.66
CA ALA A 24 -6.13 10.15 9.65
C ALA A 24 -5.52 11.55 9.54
N PHE A 25 -5.21 12.02 8.33
CA PHE A 25 -4.77 13.40 8.11
C PHE A 25 -5.83 14.39 8.55
N GLN A 26 -7.09 14.18 8.15
CA GLN A 26 -8.19 15.08 8.55
C GLN A 26 -8.32 15.19 10.07
N ALA A 27 -8.27 14.06 10.79
CA ALA A 27 -8.35 14.06 12.25
C ALA A 27 -7.16 14.83 12.87
N THR A 28 -5.94 14.53 12.40
CA THR A 28 -4.71 15.13 12.94
C THR A 28 -4.62 16.62 12.63
N CYS A 29 -4.92 17.04 11.40
CA CYS A 29 -4.90 18.44 11.01
C CYS A 29 -6.02 19.26 11.70
N SER A 30 -7.19 18.65 11.93
CA SER A 30 -8.28 19.28 12.70
C SER A 30 -7.90 19.53 14.16
N GLU A 31 -7.01 18.74 14.74
CA GLU A 31 -6.47 19.01 16.08
C GLU A 31 -5.68 20.32 16.10
N ALA A 32 -4.83 20.57 15.09
CA ALA A 32 -4.08 21.81 14.98
C ALA A 32 -5.01 23.03 14.82
N ALA A 33 -6.11 22.89 14.08
CA ALA A 33 -7.10 23.95 13.89
C ALA A 33 -7.87 24.34 15.18
N LYS A 34 -7.78 23.54 16.25
CA LYS A 34 -8.30 23.95 17.57
C LYS A 34 -7.42 24.97 18.28
N HIS A 35 -6.15 25.04 17.89
CA HIS A 35 -5.13 25.90 18.52
C HIS A 35 -4.82 27.14 17.68
N TYR A 36 -4.99 27.05 16.36
CA TYR A 36 -4.65 28.11 15.40
C TYR A 36 -5.77 28.26 14.36
N ASP A 37 -6.00 29.48 13.89
CA ASP A 37 -6.93 29.74 12.80
C ASP A 37 -6.32 29.37 11.45
N ILE A 38 -6.37 28.08 11.15
CA ILE A 38 -5.86 27.48 9.91
C ILE A 38 -6.88 26.52 9.31
N ASP A 39 -6.82 26.38 7.99
CA ASP A 39 -7.54 25.32 7.27
C ASP A 39 -6.80 23.98 7.41
N PRO A 40 -7.42 22.93 7.98
CA PRO A 40 -6.85 21.59 8.05
C PRO A 40 -6.34 21.04 6.71
N ALA A 41 -7.01 21.36 5.59
CA ALA A 41 -6.59 20.91 4.27
C ALA A 41 -5.26 21.57 3.84
N GLN A 42 -5.06 22.85 4.15
CA GLN A 42 -3.80 23.54 3.86
C GLN A 42 -2.65 22.97 4.70
N LEU A 43 -2.91 22.58 5.96
CA LEU A 43 -1.89 21.91 6.78
C LEU A 43 -1.56 20.53 6.23
N GLU A 44 -2.55 19.74 5.80
CA GLU A 44 -2.31 18.44 5.16
C GLU A 44 -1.41 18.59 3.94
N ASP A 45 -1.73 19.51 3.04
CA ASP A 45 -0.94 19.78 1.83
C ASP A 45 0.50 20.20 2.18
N ALA A 46 0.67 21.05 3.19
CA ALA A 46 1.98 21.47 3.65
C ALA A 46 2.78 20.30 4.23
N VAL A 47 2.19 19.49 5.10
CA VAL A 47 2.84 18.30 5.69
C VAL A 47 3.21 17.29 4.61
N ARG A 48 2.30 17.02 3.65
CA ARG A 48 2.59 16.09 2.54
C ARG A 48 3.76 16.56 1.68
N ARG A 49 3.86 17.84 1.40
CA ARG A 49 4.97 18.44 0.64
C ARG A 49 6.29 18.31 1.40
N GLU A 50 6.32 18.70 2.67
CA GLU A 50 7.52 18.64 3.51
C GLU A 50 7.97 17.19 3.76
N ALA A 51 7.02 16.28 3.99
CA ALA A 51 7.30 14.87 4.14
C ALA A 51 7.96 14.28 2.89
N ARG A 52 7.45 14.57 1.68
CA ARG A 52 8.10 14.13 0.44
C ARG A 52 9.53 14.66 0.33
N ALA A 53 9.71 15.96 0.51
CA ALA A 53 11.02 16.59 0.37
C ALA A 53 12.06 15.99 1.35
N LEU A 54 11.66 15.76 2.60
CA LEU A 54 12.52 15.09 3.58
C LEU A 54 12.84 13.66 3.20
N TYR A 55 11.82 12.87 2.84
CA TYR A 55 11.98 11.46 2.51
C TYR A 55 12.90 11.23 1.31
N GLU A 56 12.72 12.03 0.27
CA GLU A 56 13.54 11.99 -0.95
C GLU A 56 15.00 12.43 -0.71
N SER A 57 15.27 13.18 0.36
CA SER A 57 16.61 13.59 0.74
C SER A 57 17.43 12.52 1.46
N PHE A 58 16.80 11.44 1.93
CA PHE A 58 17.49 10.39 2.67
C PHE A 58 18.31 9.48 1.75
N GLU A 59 19.46 9.03 2.23
CA GLU A 59 20.30 8.05 1.53
C GLU A 59 19.57 6.70 1.30
N THR A 60 18.54 6.41 2.09
CA THR A 60 17.70 5.22 1.98
C THR A 60 16.63 5.32 0.89
N PHE A 61 16.45 6.47 0.26
CA PHE A 61 15.37 6.67 -0.73
C PHE A 61 15.42 5.70 -1.92
N PRO A 62 16.59 5.38 -2.52
CA PRO A 62 16.66 4.38 -3.58
C PRO A 62 16.14 3.00 -3.13
N PHE A 63 16.44 2.61 -1.89
CA PHE A 63 15.96 1.35 -1.32
C PHE A 63 14.43 1.37 -1.10
N THR A 64 13.91 2.42 -0.44
CA THR A 64 12.47 2.52 -0.19
C THR A 64 11.66 2.57 -1.49
N LYS A 65 12.20 3.22 -2.53
CA LYS A 65 11.61 3.21 -3.87
C LYS A 65 11.62 1.81 -4.48
N LYS A 66 12.71 1.06 -4.32
CA LYS A 66 12.87 -0.31 -4.85
C LYS A 66 11.85 -1.29 -4.25
N ILE A 67 11.57 -1.17 -2.96
CA ILE A 67 10.61 -2.04 -2.26
C ILE A 67 9.20 -1.44 -2.16
N GLY A 68 9.00 -0.20 -2.64
CA GLY A 68 7.71 0.44 -2.78
C GLY A 68 7.13 1.06 -1.51
N ILE A 69 7.97 1.52 -0.56
CA ILE A 69 7.52 2.29 0.60
C ILE A 69 7.40 3.76 0.21
N ASN A 70 6.21 4.34 0.38
CA ASN A 70 5.97 5.74 0.09
C ASN A 70 6.23 6.66 1.31
N PRO A 71 6.40 8.00 1.09
CA PRO A 71 6.66 8.94 2.17
C PRO A 71 5.59 8.95 3.27
N PHE A 72 4.34 8.74 2.92
CA PHE A 72 3.23 8.81 3.88
C PHE A 72 3.14 7.57 4.76
N GLU A 73 3.61 6.42 4.28
CA GLU A 73 3.83 5.25 5.10
C GLU A 73 4.95 5.50 6.13
N GLY A 74 6.02 6.20 5.73
CA GLY A 74 7.07 6.64 6.64
C GLY A 74 6.59 7.48 7.81
N LEU A 75 5.47 8.23 7.67
CA LEU A 75 4.90 9.05 8.74
C LEU A 75 4.34 8.23 9.91
N TRP A 76 4.17 6.92 9.78
CA TRP A 76 3.68 6.06 10.86
C TRP A 76 4.39 4.71 10.98
N ALA A 77 5.28 4.36 10.05
CA ALA A 77 6.11 3.18 10.10
C ALA A 77 7.17 3.25 11.21
N ARG A 78 7.55 2.09 11.75
CA ARG A 78 8.60 1.97 12.77
C ARG A 78 9.89 1.40 12.21
N PHE A 79 9.81 0.63 11.11
CA PHE A 79 10.93 -0.05 10.47
C PHE A 79 11.73 -0.96 11.40
N VAL A 80 11.03 -1.67 12.30
CA VAL A 80 11.66 -2.55 13.29
C VAL A 80 11.94 -3.96 12.78
N GLU A 81 11.41 -4.29 11.61
CA GLU A 81 11.61 -5.58 10.94
C GLU A 81 12.30 -5.38 9.59
N GLY A 82 12.89 -6.46 9.08
CA GLY A 82 13.62 -6.51 7.81
C GLY A 82 15.10 -6.78 8.03
N GLU A 83 15.69 -7.62 7.16
CA GLU A 83 17.10 -8.05 7.30
C GLU A 83 18.10 -7.02 6.72
N GLN A 84 17.65 -6.21 5.73
CA GLN A 84 18.49 -5.23 5.05
C GLN A 84 18.94 -4.11 5.99
N GLU A 85 20.18 -3.65 5.81
CA GLU A 85 20.78 -2.59 6.64
C GLU A 85 19.98 -1.29 6.56
N GLU A 86 19.35 -1.02 5.43
CA GLU A 86 18.52 0.15 5.18
C GLU A 86 17.34 0.25 6.15
N PHE A 87 16.76 -0.87 6.60
CA PHE A 87 15.70 -0.83 7.62
C PHE A 87 16.21 -0.32 8.96
N ARG A 88 17.44 -0.65 9.36
CA ARG A 88 18.06 -0.10 10.58
C ARG A 88 18.29 1.41 10.47
N LYS A 89 18.69 1.87 9.29
CA LYS A 89 18.82 3.31 9.02
C LYS A 89 17.46 4.00 9.06
N LEU A 90 16.44 3.43 8.40
CA LEU A 90 15.07 3.93 8.43
C LEU A 90 14.50 3.98 9.85
N GLN A 91 14.72 2.94 10.67
CA GLN A 91 14.32 2.92 12.07
C GLN A 91 14.92 4.09 12.86
N SER A 92 16.19 4.40 12.61
CA SER A 92 16.86 5.54 13.27
C SER A 92 16.36 6.90 12.76
N LEU A 93 15.96 6.99 11.49
CA LEU A 93 15.48 8.22 10.84
C LEU A 93 14.00 8.51 11.15
N ALA A 94 13.18 7.46 11.32
CA ALA A 94 11.73 7.59 11.40
C ALA A 94 11.23 8.58 12.47
N PRO A 95 11.74 8.59 13.72
CA PRO A 95 11.26 9.54 14.73
C PRO A 95 11.49 11.01 14.37
N SER A 96 12.68 11.32 13.82
CA SER A 96 12.98 12.70 13.36
C SER A 96 12.17 13.06 12.12
N TYR A 97 12.07 12.13 11.16
CA TYR A 97 11.28 12.32 9.95
C TYR A 97 9.81 12.64 10.27
N GLN A 98 9.19 11.87 11.16
CA GLN A 98 7.79 12.07 11.57
C GLN A 98 7.61 13.42 12.22
N ARG A 99 8.41 13.75 13.25
CA ARG A 99 8.37 15.04 13.92
C ARG A 99 8.62 16.22 12.96
N ASP A 100 9.68 16.14 12.17
CA ASP A 100 10.09 17.25 11.32
C ASP A 100 9.12 17.50 10.16
N SER A 101 8.45 16.47 9.64
CA SER A 101 7.39 16.62 8.63
C SER A 101 6.24 17.48 9.17
N TRP A 102 5.75 17.22 10.37
CA TRP A 102 4.68 17.98 11.00
C TRP A 102 5.12 19.38 11.42
N THR A 103 6.30 19.52 12.02
CA THR A 103 6.84 20.82 12.45
C THR A 103 7.09 21.73 11.25
N ARG A 104 7.65 21.22 10.16
CA ARG A 104 7.86 22.01 8.93
C ARG A 104 6.54 22.33 8.24
N GLY A 105 5.55 21.43 8.25
CA GLY A 105 4.21 21.68 7.76
C GLY A 105 3.54 22.87 8.47
N LEU A 106 3.60 22.90 9.81
CA LEU A 106 3.13 24.04 10.61
C LEU A 106 3.89 25.33 10.27
N LYS A 107 5.22 25.25 10.19
CA LYS A 107 6.07 26.40 9.84
C LYS A 107 5.76 26.97 8.47
N ALA A 108 5.41 26.14 7.48
CA ALA A 108 5.00 26.57 6.15
C ALA A 108 3.71 27.42 6.16
N LEU A 109 2.90 27.30 7.23
CA LEU A 109 1.72 28.15 7.49
C LEU A 109 2.01 29.30 8.48
N GLY A 110 3.29 29.55 8.79
CA GLY A 110 3.70 30.62 9.69
C GLY A 110 3.58 30.29 11.18
N ILE A 111 3.40 29.03 11.54
CA ILE A 111 3.25 28.56 12.93
C ILE A 111 4.57 27.95 13.40
N GLU A 112 5.21 28.58 14.37
CA GLU A 112 6.44 28.09 15.02
C GLU A 112 6.10 27.47 16.38
N ASP A 113 5.50 26.28 16.35
CA ASP A 113 5.09 25.52 17.53
C ASP A 113 5.62 24.07 17.41
N ALA A 114 6.80 23.85 17.98
CA ALA A 114 7.45 22.54 17.96
C ALA A 114 6.74 21.51 18.85
N GLU A 115 6.08 21.95 19.93
CA GLU A 115 5.34 21.08 20.84
C GLU A 115 4.07 20.53 20.15
N LEU A 116 3.33 21.40 19.48
CA LEU A 116 2.21 20.97 18.65
C LEU A 116 2.69 20.04 17.51
N GLY A 117 3.79 20.38 16.85
CA GLY A 117 4.37 19.53 15.80
C GLY A 117 4.67 18.11 16.29
N LEU A 118 5.25 17.97 17.49
CA LEU A 118 5.49 16.67 18.10
C LEU A 118 4.17 15.94 18.43
N LYS A 119 3.21 16.65 19.03
CA LYS A 119 1.87 16.08 19.32
C LYS A 119 1.19 15.52 18.08
N LEU A 120 1.22 16.26 16.96
CA LEU A 120 0.63 15.82 15.70
C LEU A 120 1.37 14.61 15.10
N ALA A 121 2.70 14.58 15.21
CA ALA A 121 3.53 13.46 14.78
C ALA A 121 3.23 12.16 15.56
N GLU A 122 2.87 12.26 16.84
CA GLU A 122 2.44 11.12 17.66
C GLU A 122 0.98 10.73 17.38
N MET A 123 0.14 11.72 17.10
CA MET A 123 -1.29 11.51 16.85
C MET A 123 -1.55 10.80 15.50
N PHE A 124 -0.87 11.20 14.43
CA PHE A 124 -1.12 10.63 13.10
C PHE A 124 -0.95 9.11 13.04
N PRO A 125 0.13 8.49 13.58
CA PRO A 125 0.23 7.04 13.67
C PRO A 125 -0.91 6.37 14.44
N ALA A 126 -1.38 6.98 15.52
CA ALA A 126 -2.52 6.46 16.30
C ALA A 126 -3.81 6.50 15.47
N GLU A 127 -4.06 7.61 14.76
CA GLU A 127 -5.21 7.78 13.89
C GLU A 127 -5.20 6.77 12.72
N ARG A 128 -4.02 6.47 12.16
CA ARG A 128 -3.88 5.41 11.14
C ARG A 128 -4.24 4.03 11.70
N ARG A 129 -3.72 3.66 12.87
CA ARG A 129 -3.97 2.37 13.53
C ARG A 129 -5.43 2.16 13.88
N ASN A 130 -6.14 3.23 14.18
CA ASN A 130 -7.56 3.19 14.53
C ASN A 130 -8.50 3.10 13.30
N ARG A 131 -7.95 3.09 12.08
CA ARG A 131 -8.72 3.08 10.81
C ARG A 131 -8.32 1.96 9.87
N PRO A 132 -8.42 0.69 10.28
CA PRO A 132 -8.21 -0.44 9.38
C PRO A 132 -9.46 -0.62 8.48
N ILE A 133 -9.55 0.18 7.42
CA ILE A 133 -10.73 0.20 6.55
C ILE A 133 -10.57 -0.83 5.45
N VAL A 134 -11.59 -1.67 5.25
CA VAL A 134 -11.65 -2.72 4.22
C VAL A 134 -12.73 -2.34 3.21
N TYR A 135 -12.53 -2.65 1.94
CA TYR A 135 -13.63 -2.54 0.97
C TYR A 135 -14.74 -3.52 1.29
N GLU A 136 -15.99 -3.11 1.13
CA GLU A 136 -17.16 -3.86 1.61
C GLU A 136 -17.27 -5.27 1.00
N GLU A 137 -16.83 -5.43 -0.26
CA GLU A 137 -16.90 -6.70 -0.98
C GLU A 137 -15.71 -7.64 -0.76
N THR A 138 -14.66 -7.20 -0.05
CA THR A 138 -13.40 -7.96 0.11
C THR A 138 -13.62 -9.37 0.65
N PHE A 139 -14.30 -9.50 1.78
CA PHE A 139 -14.51 -10.82 2.39
C PHE A 139 -15.47 -11.70 1.62
N GLU A 140 -16.53 -11.13 1.03
CA GLU A 140 -17.45 -11.84 0.17
C GLU A 140 -16.72 -12.51 -1.01
N VAL A 141 -15.85 -11.74 -1.68
CA VAL A 141 -15.11 -12.23 -2.84
C VAL A 141 -14.04 -13.23 -2.45
N LEU A 142 -13.28 -12.98 -1.39
CA LEU A 142 -12.28 -13.94 -0.91
C LEU A 142 -12.91 -15.28 -0.52
N GLU A 143 -14.08 -15.28 0.12
CA GLU A 143 -14.81 -16.50 0.46
C GLU A 143 -15.31 -17.26 -0.79
N GLN A 144 -15.73 -16.54 -1.83
CA GLN A 144 -16.14 -17.15 -3.11
C GLN A 144 -14.99 -17.84 -3.85
N LEU A 145 -13.76 -17.30 -3.72
CA LEU A 145 -12.57 -17.81 -4.41
C LEU A 145 -11.85 -18.90 -3.61
N LYS A 146 -11.96 -18.87 -2.28
CA LYS A 146 -11.32 -19.82 -1.38
C LYS A 146 -11.73 -21.25 -1.69
N GLY A 147 -10.74 -22.13 -1.78
CA GLY A 147 -10.93 -23.55 -2.10
C GLY A 147 -11.16 -23.87 -3.57
N LYS A 148 -11.41 -22.84 -4.41
CA LYS A 148 -11.43 -23.00 -5.88
C LYS A 148 -10.04 -22.71 -6.47
N TYR A 149 -9.38 -21.67 -5.95
CA TYR A 149 -8.08 -21.18 -6.38
C TYR A 149 -7.13 -21.12 -5.19
N LYS A 150 -5.82 -21.23 -5.46
CA LYS A 150 -4.81 -20.81 -4.51
C LYS A 150 -4.84 -19.28 -4.42
N LEU A 151 -4.79 -18.72 -3.21
CA LEU A 151 -4.80 -17.28 -3.00
C LEU A 151 -3.45 -16.82 -2.46
N LEU A 152 -2.88 -15.78 -3.07
CA LEU A 152 -1.63 -15.19 -2.63
C LEU A 152 -1.77 -13.67 -2.50
N LEU A 153 -1.30 -13.13 -1.37
CA LEU A 153 -1.18 -11.69 -1.17
C LEU A 153 0.23 -11.24 -1.57
N LEU A 154 0.34 -10.29 -2.51
CA LEU A 154 1.59 -9.76 -3.01
C LEU A 154 1.60 -8.24 -2.83
N THR A 155 2.22 -7.76 -1.76
CA THR A 155 2.17 -6.35 -1.36
C THR A 155 3.54 -5.70 -1.28
N ASN A 156 3.63 -4.45 -1.75
CA ASN A 156 4.82 -3.63 -1.57
C ASN A 156 4.76 -2.91 -0.21
N GLY A 157 5.89 -2.83 0.49
CA GLY A 157 5.98 -2.11 1.77
C GLY A 157 7.03 -2.68 2.73
N SER A 158 7.16 -2.04 3.91
CA SER A 158 8.01 -2.58 4.97
C SER A 158 7.35 -3.77 5.67
N PRO A 159 8.15 -4.74 6.15
CA PRO A 159 7.61 -5.96 6.77
C PRO A 159 6.70 -5.67 7.95
N ASP A 160 7.16 -4.86 8.90
CA ASP A 160 6.43 -4.52 10.11
C ASP A 160 5.15 -3.75 9.82
N LEU A 161 5.18 -2.82 8.85
CA LEU A 161 4.02 -2.00 8.52
C LEU A 161 2.92 -2.81 7.84
N GLN A 162 3.26 -3.65 6.85
CA GLN A 162 2.27 -4.49 6.18
C GLN A 162 1.69 -5.54 7.12
N LYS A 163 2.51 -6.11 8.02
CA LYS A 163 2.02 -7.00 9.09
C LYS A 163 1.11 -6.25 10.06
N GLU A 164 1.41 -4.99 10.40
CA GLU A 164 0.56 -4.17 11.26
C GLU A 164 -0.80 -3.87 10.60
N LYS A 165 -0.83 -3.57 9.29
CA LYS A 165 -2.07 -3.43 8.51
C LYS A 165 -2.91 -4.72 8.57
N LEU A 166 -2.29 -5.87 8.34
CA LEU A 166 -2.97 -7.18 8.42
C LEU A 166 -3.45 -7.50 9.84
N ALA A 167 -2.68 -7.16 10.88
CA ALA A 167 -3.09 -7.33 12.27
C ALA A 167 -4.30 -6.46 12.64
N GLY A 168 -4.46 -5.30 12.00
CA GLY A 168 -5.65 -4.46 12.11
C GLY A 168 -6.92 -5.11 11.54
N VAL A 169 -6.77 -6.08 10.64
CA VAL A 169 -7.86 -6.85 10.02
C VAL A 169 -7.53 -8.35 10.10
N PRO A 170 -7.56 -8.97 11.31
CA PRO A 170 -7.02 -10.31 11.53
C PRO A 170 -7.75 -11.42 10.75
N GLN A 171 -8.96 -11.15 10.25
CA GLN A 171 -9.72 -12.08 9.41
C GLN A 171 -9.15 -12.19 7.99
N LEU A 172 -8.29 -11.25 7.54
CA LEU A 172 -7.85 -11.18 6.15
C LEU A 172 -6.75 -12.19 5.83
N ALA A 173 -5.70 -12.26 6.65
CA ALA A 173 -4.56 -13.13 6.42
C ALA A 173 -4.91 -14.63 6.25
N PRO A 174 -5.88 -15.22 6.97
CA PRO A 174 -6.25 -16.63 6.83
C PRO A 174 -6.87 -17.05 5.49
N TYR A 175 -7.16 -16.11 4.59
CA TYR A 175 -7.62 -16.43 3.24
C TYR A 175 -6.47 -16.86 2.32
N PHE A 176 -5.24 -16.44 2.60
CA PHE A 176 -4.11 -16.61 1.70
C PHE A 176 -3.26 -17.83 2.05
N ASP A 177 -2.91 -18.62 1.03
CA ASP A 177 -1.93 -19.72 1.14
C ASP A 177 -0.52 -19.16 1.37
N HIS A 178 -0.21 -17.99 0.77
CA HIS A 178 1.05 -17.27 0.96
C HIS A 178 0.84 -15.77 1.01
N ILE A 179 1.70 -15.09 1.78
CA ILE A 179 1.78 -13.64 1.84
C ILE A 179 3.23 -13.25 1.54
N ILE A 180 3.43 -12.41 0.52
CA ILE A 180 4.74 -11.89 0.13
C ILE A 180 4.73 -10.39 0.35
N ILE A 181 5.66 -9.91 1.18
CA ILE A 181 5.92 -8.50 1.43
C ILE A 181 7.26 -8.14 0.78
N SER A 182 7.27 -7.15 -0.08
CA SER A 182 8.46 -6.77 -0.85
C SER A 182 9.68 -6.45 0.01
N GLY A 183 9.47 -5.88 1.20
CA GLY A 183 10.55 -5.60 2.15
C GLY A 183 11.21 -6.84 2.75
N GLU A 184 10.50 -7.98 2.83
CA GLU A 184 11.10 -9.27 3.19
C GLU A 184 11.84 -9.89 2.01
N PHE A 185 11.27 -9.76 0.81
CA PHE A 185 11.87 -10.30 -0.41
C PHE A 185 13.09 -9.50 -0.88
N GLY A 186 13.11 -8.18 -0.63
CA GLY A 186 14.20 -7.26 -1.00
C GLY A 186 13.99 -6.52 -2.32
N GLU A 187 12.88 -6.77 -3.02
CA GLU A 187 12.48 -6.08 -4.25
C GLU A 187 10.95 -6.12 -4.39
N GLY A 188 10.35 -5.01 -4.84
CA GLY A 188 8.90 -4.89 -4.97
C GLY A 188 8.39 -4.97 -6.40
N LYS A 189 7.08 -5.14 -6.56
CA LYS A 189 6.41 -4.95 -7.85
C LYS A 189 6.80 -3.58 -8.44
N PRO A 190 7.09 -3.47 -9.74
CA PRO A 190 6.82 -4.41 -10.83
C PRO A 190 7.98 -5.38 -11.16
N ALA A 191 8.98 -5.56 -10.30
CA ALA A 191 10.10 -6.43 -10.60
C ALA A 191 9.65 -7.86 -10.92
N VAL A 192 10.19 -8.43 -11.99
CA VAL A 192 9.88 -9.80 -12.46
C VAL A 192 10.17 -10.83 -11.37
N SER A 193 11.26 -10.65 -10.62
CA SER A 193 11.75 -11.57 -9.59
C SER A 193 10.71 -11.89 -8.50
N ILE A 194 9.94 -10.88 -8.02
CA ILE A 194 8.94 -11.10 -6.96
C ILE A 194 7.73 -11.89 -7.50
N PHE A 195 7.36 -11.70 -8.77
CA PHE A 195 6.30 -12.48 -9.41
C PHE A 195 6.75 -13.91 -9.67
N GLU A 196 7.99 -14.13 -10.15
CA GLU A 196 8.56 -15.47 -10.31
C GLU A 196 8.61 -16.23 -8.99
N HIS A 197 8.99 -15.55 -7.90
CA HIS A 197 8.96 -16.10 -6.56
C HIS A 197 7.54 -16.50 -6.13
N ALA A 198 6.54 -15.66 -6.40
CA ALA A 198 5.14 -15.96 -6.13
C ALA A 198 4.66 -17.22 -6.89
N MET A 199 4.99 -17.33 -8.16
CA MET A 199 4.65 -18.51 -8.97
C MET A 199 5.35 -19.77 -8.46
N GLN A 200 6.61 -19.66 -8.05
CA GLN A 200 7.35 -20.79 -7.47
C GLN A 200 6.69 -21.31 -6.18
N LEU A 201 6.28 -20.39 -5.28
CA LEU A 201 5.57 -20.76 -4.04
C LEU A 201 4.23 -21.43 -4.32
N LEU A 202 3.51 -20.93 -5.31
CA LEU A 202 2.23 -21.49 -5.72
C LEU A 202 2.35 -22.77 -6.54
N GLY A 203 3.53 -23.07 -7.12
CA GLY A 203 3.73 -24.21 -8.01
C GLY A 203 2.92 -24.14 -9.29
N ILE A 204 2.85 -22.94 -9.91
CA ILE A 204 2.09 -22.66 -11.14
C ILE A 204 2.96 -21.98 -12.19
N SER A 205 2.50 -21.96 -13.46
CA SER A 205 3.04 -21.07 -14.49
C SER A 205 2.33 -19.70 -14.46
N ALA A 206 2.93 -18.69 -15.11
CA ALA A 206 2.34 -17.35 -15.18
C ALA A 206 0.93 -17.36 -15.79
N GLU A 207 0.70 -18.17 -16.80
CA GLU A 207 -0.58 -18.27 -17.53
C GLU A 207 -1.70 -18.90 -16.71
N GLU A 208 -1.36 -19.60 -15.61
CA GLU A 208 -2.29 -20.22 -14.66
C GLU A 208 -2.63 -19.29 -13.48
N GLY A 209 -2.01 -18.09 -13.42
CA GLY A 209 -2.26 -17.06 -12.42
C GLY A 209 -2.99 -15.86 -12.99
N VAL A 210 -3.65 -15.10 -12.10
CA VAL A 210 -4.19 -13.79 -12.40
C VAL A 210 -3.84 -12.82 -11.27
N MET A 211 -3.29 -11.64 -11.62
CA MET A 211 -2.99 -10.56 -10.66
C MET A 211 -4.14 -9.56 -10.60
N ILE A 212 -4.59 -9.24 -9.40
CA ILE A 212 -5.60 -8.23 -9.13
C ILE A 212 -4.93 -7.09 -8.36
N GLY A 213 -4.96 -5.86 -8.89
CA GLY A 213 -4.38 -4.70 -8.24
C GLY A 213 -4.90 -3.38 -8.79
N ASP A 214 -4.72 -2.32 -8.00
CA ASP A 214 -5.19 -0.97 -8.33
C ASP A 214 -4.18 -0.15 -9.15
N LYS A 215 -2.90 -0.59 -9.18
CA LYS A 215 -1.83 0.25 -9.68
C LYS A 215 -1.22 -0.26 -10.99
N LEU A 216 -1.42 0.52 -12.08
CA LEU A 216 -0.90 0.18 -13.41
C LEU A 216 0.63 -0.04 -13.40
N THR A 217 1.39 0.82 -12.70
CA THR A 217 2.86 0.84 -12.73
C THR A 217 3.53 -0.26 -11.90
N THR A 218 2.79 -0.97 -11.06
CA THR A 218 3.30 -2.06 -10.22
C THR A 218 2.63 -3.39 -10.56
N ASP A 219 1.34 -3.49 -10.34
CA ASP A 219 0.59 -4.74 -10.47
C ASP A 219 0.44 -5.18 -11.91
N ILE A 220 -0.02 -4.25 -12.75
CA ILE A 220 -0.31 -4.53 -14.15
C ILE A 220 0.98 -4.62 -14.97
N LEU A 221 1.90 -3.66 -14.79
CA LEU A 221 3.19 -3.71 -15.49
C LEU A 221 3.97 -4.97 -15.12
N GLY A 222 4.03 -5.33 -13.83
CA GLY A 222 4.77 -6.50 -13.37
C GLY A 222 4.18 -7.80 -13.89
N SER A 223 2.87 -7.99 -13.79
CA SER A 223 2.18 -9.17 -14.31
C SER A 223 2.28 -9.29 -15.85
N ASN A 224 2.17 -8.17 -16.57
CA ASN A 224 2.39 -8.13 -18.03
C ASN A 224 3.81 -8.59 -18.39
N SER A 225 4.82 -8.18 -17.62
CA SER A 225 6.23 -8.49 -17.89
C SER A 225 6.54 -9.98 -17.86
N ILE A 226 5.73 -10.79 -17.18
CA ILE A 226 5.88 -12.24 -17.08
C ILE A 226 4.80 -13.02 -17.85
N GLY A 227 3.93 -12.33 -18.58
CA GLY A 227 2.84 -12.97 -19.32
C GLY A 227 1.68 -13.48 -18.45
N MET A 228 1.57 -13.00 -17.20
CA MET A 228 0.46 -13.30 -16.31
C MET A 228 -0.74 -12.44 -16.67
N ARG A 229 -1.95 -13.02 -16.64
CA ARG A 229 -3.19 -12.27 -16.78
C ARG A 229 -3.38 -11.33 -15.60
N ASN A 230 -4.10 -10.24 -15.82
CA ASN A 230 -4.37 -9.28 -14.75
C ASN A 230 -5.74 -8.62 -14.88
N MET A 231 -6.20 -8.07 -13.77
CA MET A 231 -7.38 -7.23 -13.70
C MET A 231 -6.99 -5.96 -12.93
N TRP A 232 -7.06 -4.84 -13.60
CA TRP A 232 -6.87 -3.55 -12.98
C TRP A 232 -8.15 -3.09 -12.30
N ILE A 233 -8.11 -2.94 -10.97
CA ILE A 233 -9.25 -2.42 -10.23
C ILE A 233 -9.21 -0.89 -10.22
N ASN A 234 -10.01 -0.28 -11.09
CA ASN A 234 -10.09 1.16 -11.32
C ASN A 234 -11.32 1.76 -10.65
N ARG A 235 -11.28 1.91 -9.34
CA ARG A 235 -12.40 2.44 -8.55
C ARG A 235 -12.68 3.92 -8.78
N HIS A 236 -11.69 4.66 -9.26
CA HIS A 236 -11.74 6.13 -9.41
C HIS A 236 -11.94 6.60 -10.85
N GLY A 237 -12.09 5.67 -11.81
CA GLY A 237 -12.26 6.03 -13.23
C GLY A 237 -11.04 6.74 -13.82
N LEU A 238 -9.83 6.33 -13.39
CA LEU A 238 -8.59 6.87 -13.92
C LEU A 238 -8.44 6.52 -15.39
N SER A 239 -7.86 7.42 -16.18
CA SER A 239 -7.55 7.15 -17.57
C SER A 239 -6.43 6.10 -17.68
N LEU A 240 -6.57 5.21 -18.68
CA LEU A 240 -5.47 4.30 -19.05
C LEU A 240 -4.25 5.10 -19.48
N SER A 241 -3.07 4.59 -19.16
CA SER A 241 -1.85 5.10 -19.76
C SER A 241 -1.66 4.51 -21.17
N ASP A 242 -1.07 5.26 -22.08
CA ASP A 242 -0.76 4.75 -23.43
C ASP A 242 0.26 3.61 -23.43
N GLU A 243 0.99 3.43 -22.33
CA GLU A 243 2.11 2.49 -22.23
C GLU A 243 1.77 1.17 -21.50
N ILE A 244 0.77 1.17 -20.61
CA ILE A 244 0.43 0.01 -19.78
C ILE A 244 -1.05 -0.34 -19.97
N THR A 245 -1.29 -1.48 -20.61
CA THR A 245 -2.64 -1.97 -20.88
C THR A 245 -2.94 -3.17 -19.97
N PRO A 246 -3.99 -3.11 -19.10
CA PRO A 246 -4.47 -4.26 -18.37
C PRO A 246 -5.19 -5.25 -19.31
N ALA A 247 -5.19 -6.54 -18.95
CA ALA A 247 -5.97 -7.54 -19.65
C ALA A 247 -7.48 -7.30 -19.47
N HIS A 248 -7.86 -6.88 -18.25
CA HIS A 248 -9.22 -6.46 -17.91
C HIS A 248 -9.19 -5.25 -16.98
N GLU A 249 -10.20 -4.39 -17.09
CA GLU A 249 -10.50 -3.32 -16.15
C GLU A 249 -11.78 -3.68 -15.40
N ILE A 250 -11.74 -3.55 -14.08
CA ILE A 250 -12.89 -3.78 -13.20
C ILE A 250 -13.06 -2.59 -12.23
N THR A 251 -14.25 -2.37 -11.74
CA THR A 251 -14.54 -1.34 -10.72
C THR A 251 -14.91 -1.92 -9.36
N SER A 252 -15.16 -3.24 -9.33
CA SER A 252 -15.45 -3.99 -8.11
C SER A 252 -14.78 -5.36 -8.16
N LEU A 253 -14.35 -5.86 -7.00
CA LEU A 253 -13.82 -7.22 -6.86
C LEU A 253 -14.88 -8.28 -7.19
N ARG A 254 -16.18 -7.96 -7.13
CA ARG A 254 -17.29 -8.87 -7.48
C ARG A 254 -17.27 -9.33 -8.94
N ASP A 255 -16.55 -8.61 -9.82
CA ASP A 255 -16.42 -8.97 -11.23
C ASP A 255 -15.41 -10.10 -11.49
N ILE A 256 -14.52 -10.39 -10.53
CA ILE A 256 -13.39 -11.33 -10.69
C ILE A 256 -13.85 -12.71 -11.14
N GLN A 257 -14.79 -13.35 -10.42
CA GLN A 257 -15.23 -14.71 -10.72
C GLN A 257 -15.82 -14.81 -12.13
N LYS A 258 -16.66 -13.85 -12.52
CA LYS A 258 -17.27 -13.81 -13.86
C LYS A 258 -16.23 -13.72 -14.97
N ILE A 259 -15.18 -12.92 -14.74
CA ILE A 259 -14.09 -12.79 -15.73
C ILE A 259 -13.30 -14.09 -15.81
N ILE A 260 -12.93 -14.70 -14.68
CA ILE A 260 -12.22 -15.98 -14.67
C ILE A 260 -13.03 -17.05 -15.40
N ASP A 261 -14.33 -17.18 -15.12
CA ASP A 261 -15.22 -18.12 -15.81
C ASP A 261 -15.24 -17.91 -17.34
N SER A 262 -15.16 -16.64 -17.78
CA SER A 262 -15.11 -16.32 -19.22
C SER A 262 -13.76 -16.65 -19.88
N LEU A 263 -12.67 -16.70 -19.10
CA LEU A 263 -11.34 -17.07 -19.59
C LEU A 263 -11.18 -18.59 -19.75
N GLU A 264 -12.04 -19.37 -19.08
CA GLU A 264 -12.02 -20.83 -19.08
C GLU A 264 -13.05 -21.46 -20.04
N ALA A 265 -13.98 -20.66 -20.53
CA ALA A 265 -15.01 -21.07 -21.50
C ALA A 265 -14.45 -21.15 -22.93
#